data_56044918f51f1a7cacb945755334730a
#
_entry.id   56044918f51f1a7cacb945755334730a
#
_cell.length_a   1.000
_cell.length_b   1.000
_cell.length_c   1.000
_cell.angle_alpha   90.00
_cell.angle_beta   90.00
_cell.angle_gamma   90.00
#
_symmetry.space_group_name_H-M   'P 1'
#
loop_
_entity.id
_entity.type
_entity.pdbx_description
1 polymer ?
#
loop_
_entity_poly.entity_id
_entity_poly.type
_entity_poly.pdbx_seq_one_letter_code
_entity_poly.pdbx_strand_id
1 'polypeptide(L)'
;MAEQQIKGYQTGTFVVGNRLLDPEQRSIQARTERSNTLTSGHRACQGCGEALGARYTLDAAMRATDGKVVACNATGCLEVFSTPYPESSWQLPWIHSLFGNAPAVAAGVAAALKAKGREDIRVVGQAGDGGTVDIGFACLSGMFERNDDVLFVCYDNEGYMNTGVQRSGATPPAARTANTKPVGAEPGNVFGQGKNVPMIAMAHEIPYVATATVAEPRDLERKVERAMEIRGARYIHVFVPCPLGWGAASKDTIRLARLVKETGIFPVFEAEEGEVTGVSKIRRRVAVTEYLKLQRRYAHLFKPEVNTEVIARLQAGADRNIRRFDLLADDEGAEFPGEATDQAGEPESGPGMPPTPEADAQTAGMLRDTHGNPR
;
A
#
# COMPACT_ATOMS: atom_id res chain seq x y z
N MET A 1 -22.94 -13.75 37.74
CA MET A 1 -22.85 -13.96 36.27
C MET A 1 -22.69 -12.58 35.66
N ALA A 2 -21.51 -12.27 35.19
CA ALA A 2 -21.26 -10.99 34.55
C ALA A 2 -22.03 -10.95 33.24
N GLU A 3 -22.97 -10.02 33.13
CA GLU A 3 -23.64 -9.72 31.87
C GLU A 3 -22.60 -9.39 30.83
N GLN A 4 -22.46 -10.25 29.85
CA GLN A 4 -21.67 -9.99 28.66
C GLN A 4 -22.39 -8.90 27.87
N GLN A 5 -22.04 -7.65 28.12
CA GLN A 5 -22.48 -6.56 27.28
C GLN A 5 -21.99 -6.82 25.84
N ILE A 6 -22.91 -7.12 24.97
CA ILE A 6 -22.68 -7.19 23.53
C ILE A 6 -22.40 -5.76 23.08
N LYS A 7 -21.14 -5.36 23.06
CA LYS A 7 -20.71 -4.08 22.49
C LYS A 7 -20.76 -4.17 20.98
N GLY A 8 -21.92 -3.94 20.43
CA GLY A 8 -22.18 -3.97 19.01
C GLY A 8 -22.10 -5.40 18.41
N TYR A 9 -22.89 -5.66 17.42
CA TYR A 9 -22.97 -6.96 16.78
C TYR A 9 -21.66 -7.38 16.07
N GLN A 10 -20.83 -6.42 15.65
CA GLN A 10 -19.50 -6.68 15.07
C GLN A 10 -18.57 -7.39 16.06
N THR A 11 -18.59 -7.00 17.31
CA THR A 11 -17.75 -7.61 18.35
C THR A 11 -18.24 -9.02 18.68
N GLY A 12 -19.56 -9.26 18.66
CA GLY A 12 -20.15 -10.57 18.90
C GLY A 12 -19.79 -11.59 17.82
N THR A 13 -19.95 -11.23 16.55
CA THR A 13 -19.64 -12.11 15.41
C THR A 13 -18.15 -12.42 15.32
N PHE A 14 -17.32 -11.43 15.60
CA PHE A 14 -15.87 -11.56 15.56
C PHE A 14 -15.34 -12.51 16.65
N VAL A 15 -15.86 -12.39 17.84
CA VAL A 15 -15.44 -13.21 18.98
C VAL A 15 -15.89 -14.66 18.81
N VAL A 16 -17.07 -14.91 18.26
CA VAL A 16 -17.57 -16.29 18.04
C VAL A 16 -16.75 -17.04 17.01
N GLY A 17 -16.41 -16.43 15.87
CA GLY A 17 -15.62 -17.08 14.81
C GLY A 17 -14.21 -17.48 15.23
N ASN A 18 -13.62 -16.80 16.23
CA ASN A 18 -12.23 -17.00 16.64
C ASN A 18 -12.08 -17.74 17.98
N ARG A 19 -13.16 -18.01 18.71
CA ARG A 19 -13.11 -18.76 19.96
C ARG A 19 -12.69 -20.23 19.78
N LEU A 20 -12.85 -20.76 18.59
CA LEU A 20 -12.48 -22.12 18.25
C LEU A 20 -10.97 -22.31 17.98
N LEU A 21 -10.24 -21.22 17.81
CA LEU A 21 -8.81 -21.26 17.54
C LEU A 21 -8.03 -20.93 18.81
N ASP A 22 -6.92 -21.61 18.99
CA ASP A 22 -5.90 -21.26 19.97
C ASP A 22 -5.53 -19.76 19.80
N PRO A 23 -5.39 -18.98 20.88
CA PRO A 23 -5.00 -17.58 20.81
C PRO A 23 -3.78 -17.31 19.92
N GLU A 24 -2.80 -18.21 19.89
CA GLU A 24 -1.61 -18.10 19.04
C GLU A 24 -1.89 -18.34 17.55
N GLN A 25 -2.95 -19.08 17.25
CA GLN A 25 -3.35 -19.39 15.86
C GLN A 25 -4.33 -18.34 15.30
N ARG A 26 -4.83 -17.43 16.13
CA ARG A 26 -5.75 -16.38 15.67
C ARG A 26 -5.04 -15.41 14.74
N SER A 27 -5.76 -14.94 13.73
CA SER A 27 -5.27 -13.85 12.91
C SER A 27 -5.05 -12.59 13.76
N ILE A 28 -4.17 -11.71 13.31
CA ILE A 28 -3.89 -10.44 13.99
C ILE A 28 -5.19 -9.65 14.22
N GLN A 29 -6.09 -9.62 13.24
CA GLN A 29 -7.37 -8.92 13.35
C GLN A 29 -8.31 -9.51 14.41
N ALA A 30 -8.13 -10.77 14.76
CA ALA A 30 -9.00 -11.48 15.67
C ALA A 30 -8.56 -11.44 17.14
N ARG A 31 -7.44 -10.81 17.45
CA ARG A 31 -6.97 -10.64 18.83
C ARG A 31 -7.85 -9.62 19.55
N THR A 32 -8.51 -10.05 20.61
CA THR A 32 -9.42 -9.19 21.41
C THR A 32 -8.68 -8.14 22.23
N GLU A 33 -7.41 -8.36 22.53
CA GLU A 33 -6.55 -7.46 23.31
C GLU A 33 -5.91 -6.35 22.47
N ARG A 34 -6.14 -6.38 21.16
CA ARG A 34 -5.55 -5.41 20.26
C ARG A 34 -6.20 -4.04 20.43
N SER A 35 -5.42 -3.06 20.79
CA SER A 35 -5.80 -1.66 20.67
C SER A 35 -5.65 -1.23 19.20
N ASN A 36 -6.69 -0.62 18.65
CA ASN A 36 -6.61 -0.06 17.31
C ASN A 36 -6.32 1.44 17.39
N THR A 37 -5.22 1.86 16.79
CA THR A 37 -4.88 3.29 16.69
C THR A 37 -5.77 4.03 15.70
N LEU A 38 -6.25 3.34 14.66
CA LEU A 38 -7.28 3.84 13.75
C LEU A 38 -8.64 3.32 14.22
N THR A 39 -9.45 4.22 14.78
CA THR A 39 -10.78 3.89 15.33
C THR A 39 -11.84 3.82 14.24
N SER A 40 -13.04 3.32 14.62
CA SER A 40 -14.24 3.47 13.81
C SER A 40 -14.56 4.96 13.57
N GLY A 41 -15.19 5.29 12.43
CA GLY A 41 -15.49 6.66 12.05
C GLY A 41 -14.61 7.18 10.92
N HIS A 42 -13.55 6.48 10.56
CA HIS A 42 -12.80 6.77 9.33
C HIS A 42 -13.68 6.54 8.07
N ARG A 43 -13.35 7.24 7.00
CA ARG A 43 -14.09 7.20 5.72
C ARG A 43 -13.33 6.48 4.60
N ALA A 44 -12.52 5.49 4.95
CA ALA A 44 -11.79 4.70 3.96
C ALA A 44 -12.75 3.95 3.03
N CYS A 45 -12.35 3.84 1.76
CA CYS A 45 -13.08 3.07 0.76
C CYS A 45 -13.20 1.60 1.18
N GLN A 46 -14.23 0.93 0.70
CA GLN A 46 -14.39 -0.50 0.92
C GLN A 46 -13.19 -1.28 0.31
N GLY A 47 -12.53 -2.09 1.13
CA GLY A 47 -11.34 -2.84 0.70
C GLY A 47 -10.07 -2.01 0.57
N CYS A 48 -10.01 -0.82 1.18
CA CYS A 48 -8.84 0.04 1.11
C CYS A 48 -7.60 -0.62 1.73
N GLY A 49 -6.59 -0.89 0.90
CA GLY A 49 -5.31 -1.44 1.34
C GLY A 49 -4.51 -0.45 2.19
N GLU A 50 -4.60 0.85 1.88
CA GLU A 50 -3.88 1.91 2.61
C GLU A 50 -4.36 2.05 4.05
N ALA A 51 -5.69 2.04 4.28
CA ALA A 51 -6.25 2.04 5.63
C ALA A 51 -5.81 0.83 6.45
N LEU A 52 -5.72 -0.34 5.80
CA LEU A 52 -5.27 -1.57 6.42
C LEU A 52 -3.78 -1.50 6.77
N GLY A 53 -2.94 -1.05 5.83
CA GLY A 53 -1.49 -0.90 6.02
C GLY A 53 -1.16 0.10 7.11
N ALA A 54 -1.78 1.29 7.10
CA ALA A 54 -1.56 2.32 8.11
C ALA A 54 -1.98 1.87 9.51
N ARG A 55 -3.11 1.16 9.62
CA ARG A 55 -3.55 0.58 10.89
C ARG A 55 -2.52 -0.39 11.44
N TYR A 56 -2.04 -1.37 10.66
CA TYR A 56 -1.05 -2.33 11.12
C TYR A 56 0.27 -1.66 11.51
N THR A 57 0.71 -0.70 10.72
CA THR A 57 1.94 0.06 10.99
C THR A 57 1.87 0.79 12.32
N LEU A 58 0.83 1.60 12.53
CA LEU A 58 0.73 2.41 13.74
C LEU A 58 0.38 1.59 14.97
N ASP A 59 -0.43 0.53 14.84
CA ASP A 59 -0.68 -0.41 15.94
C ASP A 59 0.63 -1.09 16.42
N ALA A 60 1.49 -1.51 15.49
CA ALA A 60 2.78 -2.11 15.80
C ALA A 60 3.74 -1.08 16.43
N ALA A 61 3.82 0.13 15.87
CA ALA A 61 4.64 1.20 16.42
C ALA A 61 4.24 1.56 17.86
N MET A 62 2.94 1.68 18.13
CA MET A 62 2.40 1.96 19.46
C MET A 62 2.72 0.84 20.45
N ARG A 63 2.61 -0.43 20.04
CA ARG A 63 2.98 -1.56 20.92
C ARG A 63 4.45 -1.57 21.25
N ALA A 64 5.31 -1.37 20.24
CA ALA A 64 6.77 -1.40 20.42
C ALA A 64 7.32 -0.26 21.28
N THR A 65 6.53 0.77 21.53
CA THR A 65 6.98 2.00 22.23
C THR A 65 6.14 2.35 23.45
N ASP A 66 5.30 1.44 23.95
CA ASP A 66 4.36 1.71 25.03
C ASP A 66 3.54 2.99 24.82
N GLY A 67 3.08 3.20 23.59
CA GLY A 67 2.26 4.35 23.20
C GLY A 67 3.03 5.66 22.95
N LYS A 68 4.33 5.67 23.00
CA LYS A 68 5.16 6.86 22.83
C LYS A 68 5.50 7.12 21.35
N VAL A 69 4.49 7.46 20.55
CA VAL A 69 4.61 7.74 19.11
C VAL A 69 3.93 9.05 18.75
N VAL A 70 4.58 9.81 17.87
CA VAL A 70 3.97 10.93 17.12
C VAL A 70 3.99 10.57 15.64
N ALA A 71 2.85 10.65 14.97
CA ALA A 71 2.74 10.44 13.52
C ALA A 71 2.67 11.78 12.78
N CYS A 72 3.47 11.92 11.72
CA CYS A 72 3.45 13.06 10.80
C CYS A 72 3.02 12.57 9.42
N ASN A 73 1.91 13.09 8.89
CA ASN A 73 1.29 12.61 7.67
C ASN A 73 1.26 13.66 6.56
N ALA A 74 1.50 13.22 5.33
CA ALA A 74 1.28 14.02 4.14
C ALA A 74 -0.20 14.07 3.77
N THR A 75 -0.61 15.08 3.01
CA THR A 75 -1.91 15.11 2.34
C THR A 75 -2.04 13.91 1.40
N GLY A 76 -3.20 13.29 1.37
CA GLY A 76 -3.51 12.14 0.50
C GLY A 76 -4.72 11.36 0.99
N CYS A 77 -4.93 10.15 0.47
CA CYS A 77 -6.03 9.30 0.90
C CYS A 77 -6.02 9.08 2.41
N LEU A 78 -4.86 8.81 3.00
CA LEU A 78 -4.71 8.52 4.43
C LEU A 78 -5.21 9.69 5.29
N GLU A 79 -4.85 10.91 4.95
CA GLU A 79 -5.36 12.09 5.65
C GLU A 79 -6.87 12.22 5.45
N VAL A 80 -7.34 12.21 4.19
CA VAL A 80 -8.74 12.49 3.85
C VAL A 80 -9.71 11.52 4.53
N PHE A 81 -9.38 10.23 4.58
CA PHE A 81 -10.30 9.28 5.21
C PHE A 81 -10.20 9.21 6.73
N SER A 82 -9.07 9.63 7.32
CA SER A 82 -8.80 9.46 8.75
C SER A 82 -9.05 10.72 9.59
N THR A 83 -9.24 11.87 8.97
CA THR A 83 -9.49 13.16 9.64
C THR A 83 -10.82 13.79 9.25
N PRO A 84 -11.97 13.13 9.53
CA PRO A 84 -13.26 13.74 9.34
C PRO A 84 -13.42 14.94 10.28
N TYR A 85 -13.53 16.15 9.72
CA TYR A 85 -13.71 17.36 10.53
C TYR A 85 -14.98 17.25 11.41
N PRO A 86 -14.93 17.69 12.70
CA PRO A 86 -13.82 18.33 13.40
C PRO A 86 -12.87 17.36 14.13
N GLU A 87 -13.00 16.09 13.92
CA GLU A 87 -12.34 15.02 14.67
C GLU A 87 -11.29 14.28 13.83
N SER A 88 -10.43 13.54 14.51
CA SER A 88 -9.51 12.60 13.92
C SER A 88 -9.85 11.18 14.35
N SER A 89 -9.73 10.21 13.46
CA SER A 89 -9.91 8.79 13.79
C SER A 89 -8.64 8.17 14.42
N TRP A 90 -7.62 8.94 14.68
CA TRP A 90 -6.36 8.48 15.26
C TRP A 90 -6.33 8.59 16.79
N GLN A 91 -5.87 7.55 17.47
CA GLN A 91 -5.67 7.53 18.92
C GLN A 91 -4.21 7.72 19.32
N LEU A 92 -3.51 8.61 18.63
CA LEU A 92 -2.14 9.04 18.93
C LEU A 92 -1.97 10.49 18.48
N PRO A 93 -0.95 11.21 18.99
CA PRO A 93 -0.58 12.51 18.47
C PRO A 93 -0.31 12.43 16.95
N TRP A 94 -1.10 13.15 16.17
CA TRP A 94 -1.06 13.07 14.72
C TRP A 94 -1.02 14.48 14.11
N ILE A 95 -0.05 14.69 13.22
CA ILE A 95 0.23 15.99 12.61
C ILE A 95 0.03 15.85 11.11
N HIS A 96 -0.90 16.60 10.54
CA HIS A 96 -1.03 16.72 9.09
C HIS A 96 -0.14 17.86 8.57
N SER A 97 0.57 17.62 7.48
CA SER A 97 1.37 18.60 6.77
C SER A 97 1.05 18.59 5.28
N LEU A 98 1.49 19.64 4.59
CA LEU A 98 1.35 19.75 3.14
C LEU A 98 1.96 18.53 2.44
N PHE A 99 1.48 18.25 1.25
CA PHE A 99 1.67 17.04 0.47
C PHE A 99 3.12 16.51 0.42
N GLY A 100 4.11 17.38 0.16
CA GLY A 100 5.52 17.00 0.08
C GLY A 100 6.31 17.13 1.39
N ASN A 101 5.70 17.60 2.47
CA ASN A 101 6.43 18.07 3.65
C ASN A 101 6.53 17.03 4.78
N ALA A 102 5.82 15.91 4.71
CA ALA A 102 5.81 14.95 5.82
C ALA A 102 7.21 14.51 6.29
N PRO A 103 8.19 14.22 5.41
CA PRO A 103 9.54 13.86 5.86
C PRO A 103 10.22 15.01 6.61
N ALA A 104 10.09 16.26 6.12
CA ALA A 104 10.69 17.43 6.76
C ALA A 104 10.05 17.75 8.11
N VAL A 105 8.71 17.64 8.20
CA VAL A 105 7.99 17.85 9.48
C VAL A 105 8.34 16.76 10.48
N ALA A 106 8.41 15.50 10.05
CA ALA A 106 8.81 14.39 10.93
C ALA A 106 10.24 14.58 11.46
N ALA A 107 11.19 14.99 10.59
CA ALA A 107 12.55 15.33 10.99
C ALA A 107 12.58 16.49 12.00
N GLY A 108 11.79 17.55 11.77
CA GLY A 108 11.66 18.69 12.68
C GLY A 108 11.08 18.28 14.04
N VAL A 109 10.07 17.42 14.07
CA VAL A 109 9.48 16.89 15.31
C VAL A 109 10.52 16.04 16.07
N ALA A 110 11.27 15.17 15.38
CA ALA A 110 12.32 14.37 16.00
C ALA A 110 13.41 15.25 16.60
N ALA A 111 13.87 16.28 15.87
CA ALA A 111 14.85 17.25 16.36
C ALA A 111 14.33 18.04 17.59
N ALA A 112 13.07 18.46 17.59
CA ALA A 112 12.45 19.15 18.71
C ALA A 112 12.32 18.26 19.95
N LEU A 113 11.96 16.98 19.79
CA LEU A 113 11.89 16.01 20.86
C LEU A 113 13.29 15.78 21.47
N LYS A 114 14.32 15.63 20.64
CA LYS A 114 15.72 15.52 21.07
C LYS A 114 16.17 16.74 21.87
N ALA A 115 15.91 17.95 21.37
CA ALA A 115 16.25 19.20 22.07
C ALA A 115 15.54 19.35 23.44
N LYS A 116 14.40 18.68 23.61
CA LYS A 116 13.64 18.64 24.89
C LYS A 116 14.02 17.45 25.79
N GLY A 117 14.99 16.62 25.40
CA GLY A 117 15.34 15.40 26.12
C GLY A 117 14.25 14.32 26.12
N ARG A 118 13.39 14.31 25.09
CA ARG A 118 12.27 13.38 24.93
C ARG A 118 12.52 12.38 23.79
N GLU A 119 13.72 11.84 23.69
CA GLU A 119 14.10 10.84 22.71
C GLU A 119 13.41 9.47 22.94
N ASP A 120 12.74 9.31 24.08
CA ASP A 120 11.86 8.19 24.37
C ASP A 120 10.59 8.17 23.49
N ILE A 121 10.21 9.30 22.90
CA ILE A 121 9.09 9.40 21.96
C ILE A 121 9.60 9.17 20.53
N ARG A 122 9.01 8.19 19.85
CA ARG A 122 9.39 7.85 18.48
C ARG A 122 8.55 8.64 17.46
N VAL A 123 9.14 8.93 16.31
CA VAL A 123 8.45 9.67 15.24
C VAL A 123 8.26 8.78 14.02
N VAL A 124 7.02 8.72 13.54
CA VAL A 124 6.64 8.06 12.29
C VAL A 124 6.21 9.12 11.28
N GLY A 125 6.99 9.28 10.21
CA GLY A 125 6.57 10.01 9.01
C GLY A 125 5.82 9.05 8.08
N GLN A 126 4.73 9.50 7.43
CA GLN A 126 3.98 8.63 6.52
C GLN A 126 3.34 9.40 5.37
N ALA A 127 3.29 8.76 4.21
CA ALA A 127 2.66 9.31 3.01
C ALA A 127 2.24 8.19 2.04
N GLY A 128 1.36 8.50 1.10
CA GLY A 128 1.17 7.69 -0.10
C GLY A 128 2.38 7.77 -1.03
N ASP A 129 2.35 6.99 -2.11
CA ASP A 129 3.43 6.97 -3.10
C ASP A 129 3.66 8.34 -3.76
N GLY A 130 2.61 9.07 -4.14
CA GLY A 130 2.76 10.43 -4.70
C GLY A 130 3.49 11.39 -3.76
N GLY A 131 3.17 11.36 -2.47
CA GLY A 131 3.84 12.16 -1.44
C GLY A 131 5.25 11.71 -1.13
N THR A 132 5.60 10.45 -1.39
CA THR A 132 6.89 9.85 -1.09
C THR A 132 7.84 9.91 -2.28
N VAL A 133 7.42 9.36 -3.43
CA VAL A 133 8.32 9.13 -4.56
C VAL A 133 8.43 10.32 -5.50
N ASP A 134 7.50 11.25 -5.42
CA ASP A 134 7.46 12.44 -6.28
C ASP A 134 7.64 13.73 -5.47
N ILE A 135 6.55 14.33 -5.00
CA ILE A 135 6.59 15.70 -4.47
C ILE A 135 7.37 15.81 -3.15
N GLY A 136 7.42 14.77 -2.33
CA GLY A 136 8.17 14.75 -1.07
C GLY A 136 9.56 14.13 -1.16
N PHE A 137 9.98 13.67 -2.32
CA PHE A 137 11.20 12.88 -2.47
C PHE A 137 12.47 13.65 -2.06
N ALA A 138 12.58 14.93 -2.38
CA ALA A 138 13.71 15.75 -1.97
C ALA A 138 13.82 15.86 -0.44
N CYS A 139 12.68 16.05 0.26
CA CYS A 139 12.63 16.09 1.72
C CYS A 139 13.00 14.73 2.33
N LEU A 140 12.55 13.63 1.71
CA LEU A 140 12.85 12.27 2.14
C LEU A 140 14.34 11.95 1.99
N SER A 141 14.93 12.27 0.83
CA SER A 141 16.36 12.09 0.58
C SER A 141 17.22 12.90 1.58
N GLY A 142 16.85 14.15 1.87
CA GLY A 142 17.52 14.95 2.89
C GLY A 142 17.36 14.40 4.32
N MET A 143 16.23 13.77 4.65
CA MET A 143 16.03 13.07 5.92
C MET A 143 16.96 11.84 6.03
N PHE A 144 17.13 11.09 4.93
CA PHE A 144 18.05 9.96 4.88
C PHE A 144 19.51 10.40 5.01
N GLU A 145 19.93 11.45 4.25
CA GLU A 145 21.27 12.00 4.29
C GLU A 145 21.70 12.45 5.68
N ARG A 146 20.80 13.09 6.43
CA ARG A 146 21.06 13.52 7.82
C ARG A 146 20.92 12.41 8.86
N ASN A 147 20.48 11.25 8.43
CA ASN A 147 20.15 10.12 9.32
C ASN A 147 19.21 10.53 10.46
N ASP A 148 18.17 11.33 10.15
CA ASP A 148 17.20 11.80 11.15
C ASP A 148 16.47 10.62 11.81
N ASP A 149 16.25 10.66 13.13
CA ASP A 149 15.64 9.55 13.88
C ASP A 149 14.13 9.43 13.63
N VAL A 150 13.77 9.06 12.42
CA VAL A 150 12.41 8.93 11.92
C VAL A 150 12.21 7.59 11.21
N LEU A 151 11.16 6.86 11.55
CA LEU A 151 10.63 5.84 10.65
C LEU A 151 9.73 6.52 9.62
N PHE A 152 10.09 6.43 8.33
CA PHE A 152 9.20 6.89 7.26
C PHE A 152 8.55 5.71 6.55
N VAL A 153 7.22 5.76 6.41
CA VAL A 153 6.43 4.70 5.78
C VAL A 153 5.73 5.22 4.54
N CYS A 154 5.98 4.57 3.42
CA CYS A 154 5.26 4.79 2.17
C CYS A 154 4.15 3.75 2.03
N TYR A 155 2.91 4.21 1.86
CA TYR A 155 1.79 3.36 1.48
C TYR A 155 1.58 3.45 -0.02
N ASP A 156 2.16 2.51 -0.76
CA ASP A 156 2.16 2.51 -2.22
C ASP A 156 0.90 1.87 -2.80
N ASN A 157 0.01 2.70 -3.32
CA ASN A 157 -1.16 2.30 -4.09
C ASN A 157 -0.99 2.59 -5.59
N GLU A 158 0.23 2.94 -6.03
CA GLU A 158 0.66 3.11 -7.40
C GLU A 158 -0.02 4.26 -8.16
N GLY A 159 -0.35 5.36 -7.46
CA GLY A 159 -0.89 6.57 -8.07
C GLY A 159 -1.37 7.63 -7.09
N TYR A 160 -1.71 8.82 -7.61
CA TYR A 160 -2.43 9.85 -6.88
C TYR A 160 -3.92 9.51 -6.86
N MET A 161 -4.33 8.59 -5.95
CA MET A 161 -5.66 7.99 -5.97
C MET A 161 -6.75 8.98 -5.55
N ASN A 162 -6.48 9.76 -4.49
CA ASN A 162 -7.48 10.67 -3.93
C ASN A 162 -7.89 11.80 -4.89
N THR A 163 -6.98 12.26 -5.73
CA THR A 163 -7.22 13.37 -6.66
C THR A 163 -7.80 12.95 -8.01
N GLY A 164 -8.05 11.65 -8.21
CA GLY A 164 -8.67 11.15 -9.43
C GLY A 164 -7.78 10.21 -10.25
N VAL A 165 -6.89 9.47 -9.57
CA VAL A 165 -6.09 8.39 -10.19
C VAL A 165 -5.09 8.90 -11.22
N GLN A 166 -4.37 9.97 -10.93
CA GLN A 166 -3.26 10.41 -11.75
C GLN A 166 -2.03 9.51 -11.55
N ARG A 167 -1.18 9.46 -12.55
CA ARG A 167 0.08 8.74 -12.51
C ARG A 167 1.02 9.34 -11.46
N SER A 168 1.63 8.50 -10.63
CA SER A 168 2.78 8.82 -9.77
C SER A 168 4.08 8.20 -10.31
N GLY A 169 5.20 8.52 -9.67
CA GLY A 169 6.48 7.87 -9.93
C GLY A 169 6.55 6.38 -9.55
N ALA A 170 5.54 5.86 -8.83
CA ALA A 170 5.40 4.44 -8.50
C ALA A 170 4.44 3.71 -9.45
N THR A 171 3.70 4.43 -10.29
CA THR A 171 2.74 3.80 -11.21
C THR A 171 3.47 2.85 -12.18
N PRO A 172 3.09 1.57 -12.22
CA PRO A 172 3.80 0.58 -13.02
C PRO A 172 3.60 0.79 -14.53
N PRO A 173 4.48 0.24 -15.36
CA PRO A 173 4.35 0.29 -16.81
C PRO A 173 3.01 -0.26 -17.28
N ALA A 174 2.50 0.28 -18.37
CA ALA A 174 1.24 -0.08 -19.01
C ALA A 174 -0.03 0.13 -18.15
N ALA A 175 0.08 0.61 -16.91
CA ALA A 175 -1.09 0.92 -16.11
C ALA A 175 -1.84 2.14 -16.68
N ARG A 176 -3.15 2.01 -16.84
CA ARG A 176 -4.04 3.12 -17.17
C ARG A 176 -4.28 3.97 -15.93
N THR A 177 -4.08 5.28 -16.07
CA THR A 177 -4.48 6.29 -15.09
C THR A 177 -5.25 7.41 -15.79
N ALA A 178 -5.67 8.44 -15.06
CA ALA A 178 -6.38 9.59 -15.64
C ALA A 178 -5.57 10.31 -16.72
N ASN A 179 -4.24 10.37 -16.56
CA ASN A 179 -3.31 11.05 -17.47
C ASN A 179 -2.34 10.12 -18.22
N THR A 180 -2.50 8.80 -18.10
CA THR A 180 -1.78 7.78 -18.89
C THR A 180 -2.79 6.79 -19.48
N LYS A 181 -3.71 7.29 -20.29
CA LYS A 181 -4.67 6.47 -21.00
C LYS A 181 -3.99 5.77 -22.17
N PRO A 182 -4.37 4.52 -22.51
CA PRO A 182 -3.93 3.89 -23.75
C PRO A 182 -4.39 4.71 -24.95
N VAL A 183 -3.44 5.07 -25.84
CA VAL A 183 -3.74 5.84 -27.06
C VAL A 183 -2.90 5.30 -28.21
N GLY A 184 -3.55 4.83 -29.28
CA GLY A 184 -2.86 4.20 -30.39
C GLY A 184 -2.06 2.98 -29.96
N ALA A 185 -0.76 2.97 -30.27
CA ALA A 185 0.17 1.91 -29.86
C ALA A 185 0.65 2.03 -28.41
N GLU A 186 0.37 3.16 -27.72
CA GLU A 186 0.82 3.40 -26.34
C GLU A 186 -0.03 2.62 -25.36
N PRO A 187 0.57 1.70 -24.57
CA PRO A 187 -0.19 0.76 -23.73
C PRO A 187 -0.60 1.34 -22.36
N GLY A 188 -0.67 2.65 -22.17
CA GLY A 188 -0.92 3.31 -20.90
C GLY A 188 0.33 4.01 -20.37
N ASN A 189 0.76 3.75 -19.11
CA ASN A 189 1.97 4.36 -18.58
C ASN A 189 3.23 3.90 -19.32
N VAL A 190 3.91 4.82 -19.99
CA VAL A 190 5.14 4.58 -20.76
C VAL A 190 6.40 5.14 -20.10
N PHE A 191 6.29 5.72 -18.92
CA PHE A 191 7.39 6.38 -18.21
C PHE A 191 8.39 5.42 -17.52
N GLY A 192 8.44 4.16 -17.91
CA GLY A 192 9.37 3.18 -17.37
C GLY A 192 8.88 2.47 -16.10
N GLN A 193 9.82 1.88 -15.37
CA GLN A 193 9.53 1.04 -14.21
C GLN A 193 9.15 1.80 -12.94
N GLY A 194 9.23 3.11 -12.97
CA GLY A 194 9.06 3.96 -11.80
C GLY A 194 10.32 4.08 -10.93
N LYS A 195 10.20 4.86 -9.86
CA LYS A 195 11.29 5.06 -8.89
C LYS A 195 11.28 3.95 -7.85
N ASN A 196 12.38 3.24 -7.73
CA ASN A 196 12.55 2.21 -6.70
C ASN A 196 13.11 2.86 -5.42
N VAL A 197 12.24 3.49 -4.62
CA VAL A 197 12.66 4.22 -3.41
C VAL A 197 13.30 3.31 -2.36
N PRO A 198 12.89 2.05 -2.15
CA PRO A 198 13.62 1.15 -1.26
C PRO A 198 15.11 1.02 -1.64
N MET A 199 15.42 0.83 -2.92
CA MET A 199 16.81 0.76 -3.39
C MET A 199 17.55 2.10 -3.27
N ILE A 200 16.86 3.22 -3.42
CA ILE A 200 17.46 4.55 -3.22
C ILE A 200 17.75 4.77 -1.73
N ALA A 201 16.86 4.34 -0.85
CA ALA A 201 17.07 4.39 0.60
C ALA A 201 18.27 3.52 1.02
N MET A 202 18.40 2.31 0.44
CA MET A 202 19.58 1.47 0.63
C MET A 202 20.88 2.16 0.16
N ALA A 203 20.83 2.89 -0.97
CA ALA A 203 21.98 3.65 -1.48
C ALA A 203 22.37 4.85 -0.60
N HIS A 204 21.50 5.27 0.33
CA HIS A 204 21.83 6.21 1.41
C HIS A 204 22.44 5.51 2.62
N GLU A 205 22.56 4.19 2.62
CA GLU A 205 23.12 3.38 3.72
C GLU A 205 22.44 3.66 5.07
N ILE A 206 21.11 3.97 5.03
CA ILE A 206 20.36 4.20 6.26
C ILE A 206 20.25 2.90 7.06
N PRO A 207 20.14 3.00 8.41
CA PRO A 207 20.17 1.84 9.31
C PRO A 207 19.17 0.73 8.98
N TYR A 208 18.00 1.05 8.41
CA TYR A 208 17.00 0.04 8.11
C TYR A 208 16.09 0.40 6.93
N VAL A 209 15.93 -0.54 6.02
CA VAL A 209 14.98 -0.48 4.90
C VAL A 209 14.20 -1.78 4.83
N ALA A 210 12.88 -1.70 4.64
CA ALA A 210 12.07 -2.88 4.41
C ALA A 210 10.97 -2.63 3.38
N THR A 211 10.53 -3.70 2.75
CA THR A 211 9.31 -3.72 1.96
C THR A 211 8.31 -4.70 2.58
N ALA A 212 7.02 -4.43 2.44
CA ALA A 212 5.96 -5.28 3.00
C ALA A 212 4.69 -5.21 2.17
N THR A 213 3.76 -6.13 2.37
CA THR A 213 2.43 -6.09 1.78
C THR A 213 1.35 -6.25 2.86
N VAL A 214 0.17 -5.71 2.61
CA VAL A 214 -0.98 -5.90 3.53
C VAL A 214 -1.51 -7.34 3.56
N ALA A 215 -1.05 -8.20 2.66
CA ALA A 215 -1.39 -9.62 2.70
C ALA A 215 -0.64 -10.40 3.78
N GLU A 216 0.47 -9.85 4.29
CA GLU A 216 1.33 -10.47 5.31
C GLU A 216 1.41 -9.55 6.55
N PRO A 217 0.30 -9.37 7.30
CA PRO A 217 0.24 -8.40 8.39
C PRO A 217 1.24 -8.69 9.52
N ARG A 218 1.55 -9.95 9.80
CA ARG A 218 2.56 -10.32 10.82
C ARG A 218 3.98 -9.91 10.41
N ASP A 219 4.30 -10.03 9.13
CA ASP A 219 5.58 -9.59 8.60
C ASP A 219 5.72 -8.07 8.66
N LEU A 220 4.65 -7.34 8.25
CA LEU A 220 4.62 -5.89 8.35
C LEU A 220 4.78 -5.41 9.80
N GLU A 221 4.04 -5.98 10.74
CA GLU A 221 4.12 -5.61 12.16
C GLU A 221 5.50 -5.88 12.74
N ARG A 222 6.09 -7.05 12.48
CA ARG A 222 7.45 -7.41 12.90
C ARG A 222 8.50 -6.41 12.38
N LYS A 223 8.40 -6.01 11.11
CA LYS A 223 9.29 -5.03 10.49
C LYS A 223 9.15 -3.65 11.13
N VAL A 224 7.94 -3.23 11.46
CA VAL A 224 7.70 -1.98 12.18
C VAL A 224 8.26 -2.05 13.61
N GLU A 225 8.01 -3.14 14.34
CA GLU A 225 8.56 -3.35 15.68
C GLU A 225 10.09 -3.30 15.64
N ARG A 226 10.74 -3.99 14.70
CA ARG A 226 12.19 -3.92 14.46
C ARG A 226 12.66 -2.48 14.18
N ALA A 227 11.95 -1.75 13.30
CA ALA A 227 12.28 -0.36 12.99
C ALA A 227 12.17 0.57 14.21
N MET A 228 11.28 0.28 15.17
CA MET A 228 11.16 1.06 16.40
C MET A 228 12.34 0.85 17.37
N GLU A 229 13.01 -0.28 17.31
CA GLU A 229 14.23 -0.55 18.10
C GLU A 229 15.45 0.21 17.57
N ILE A 230 15.54 0.40 16.27
CA ILE A 230 16.67 1.03 15.58
C ILE A 230 16.59 2.56 15.69
N ARG A 231 17.74 3.23 15.80
CA ARG A 231 17.88 4.69 15.77
C ARG A 231 18.38 5.17 14.40
N GLY A 232 18.15 6.43 14.10
CA GLY A 232 18.46 7.02 12.80
C GLY A 232 17.31 6.92 11.81
N ALA A 233 17.58 7.07 10.53
CA ALA A 233 16.57 7.01 9.49
C ALA A 233 16.17 5.55 9.17
N ARG A 234 14.88 5.29 9.12
CA ARG A 234 14.33 3.98 8.74
C ARG A 234 13.26 4.20 7.69
N TYR A 235 13.16 3.28 6.75
CA TYR A 235 12.18 3.33 5.67
C TYR A 235 11.46 2.00 5.48
N ILE A 236 10.13 2.05 5.44
CA ILE A 236 9.30 0.89 5.08
C ILE A 236 8.39 1.25 3.91
N HIS A 237 8.46 0.46 2.85
CA HIS A 237 7.60 0.60 1.67
C HIS A 237 6.52 -0.48 1.69
N VAL A 238 5.27 -0.09 1.87
CA VAL A 238 4.15 -1.01 2.03
C VAL A 238 3.27 -0.99 0.79
N PHE A 239 3.16 -2.14 0.14
CA PHE A 239 2.25 -2.30 -1.00
C PHE A 239 0.80 -2.40 -0.52
N VAL A 240 -0.04 -1.47 -0.96
CA VAL A 240 -1.42 -1.30 -0.49
C VAL A 240 -2.38 -1.18 -1.69
N PRO A 241 -3.00 -2.28 -2.16
CA PRO A 241 -3.91 -2.22 -3.30
C PRO A 241 -5.04 -1.22 -3.09
N CYS A 242 -5.37 -0.46 -4.16
CA CYS A 242 -6.50 0.44 -4.22
C CYS A 242 -7.59 -0.10 -5.16
N PRO A 243 -8.58 -0.87 -4.65
CA PRO A 243 -9.60 -1.46 -5.52
C PRO A 243 -10.32 -0.43 -6.38
N LEU A 244 -10.69 0.72 -5.79
CA LEU A 244 -11.39 1.79 -6.50
C LEU A 244 -10.55 2.34 -7.66
N GLY A 245 -9.31 2.76 -7.37
CA GLY A 245 -8.42 3.36 -8.38
C GLY A 245 -7.96 2.38 -9.46
N TRP A 246 -7.82 1.10 -9.12
CA TRP A 246 -7.41 0.06 -10.07
C TRP A 246 -8.58 -0.57 -10.82
N GLY A 247 -9.84 -0.28 -10.39
CA GLY A 247 -11.03 -0.93 -10.91
C GLY A 247 -11.05 -2.43 -10.63
N ALA A 248 -10.59 -2.82 -9.45
CA ALA A 248 -10.65 -4.19 -8.93
C ALA A 248 -11.81 -4.34 -7.95
N ALA A 249 -12.24 -5.57 -7.69
CA ALA A 249 -13.26 -5.82 -6.68
C ALA A 249 -12.69 -5.61 -5.26
N SER A 250 -13.46 -4.99 -4.37
CA SER A 250 -13.03 -4.70 -2.98
C SER A 250 -12.63 -5.96 -2.20
N LYS A 251 -13.23 -7.11 -2.50
CA LYS A 251 -12.91 -8.41 -1.91
C LYS A 251 -11.53 -8.94 -2.31
N ASP A 252 -10.95 -8.43 -3.39
CA ASP A 252 -9.69 -8.94 -3.96
C ASP A 252 -8.44 -8.21 -3.44
N THR A 253 -8.57 -7.24 -2.53
CA THR A 253 -7.43 -6.48 -1.98
C THR A 253 -6.31 -7.39 -1.47
N ILE A 254 -6.63 -8.34 -0.60
CA ILE A 254 -5.63 -9.26 -0.04
C ILE A 254 -5.09 -10.23 -1.09
N ARG A 255 -5.95 -10.67 -2.02
CA ARG A 255 -5.53 -11.50 -3.15
C ARG A 255 -4.53 -10.76 -4.04
N LEU A 256 -4.80 -9.50 -4.38
CA LEU A 256 -3.90 -8.64 -5.16
C LEU A 256 -2.56 -8.43 -4.45
N ALA A 257 -2.59 -8.12 -3.15
CA ALA A 257 -1.39 -7.96 -2.35
C ALA A 257 -0.56 -9.26 -2.19
N ARG A 258 -1.20 -10.43 -2.29
CA ARG A 258 -0.51 -11.72 -2.33
C ARG A 258 0.08 -12.00 -3.71
N LEU A 259 -0.72 -11.79 -4.76
CA LEU A 259 -0.29 -12.04 -6.13
C LEU A 259 0.89 -11.17 -6.56
N VAL A 260 0.97 -9.91 -6.10
CA VAL A 260 2.09 -9.03 -6.46
C VAL A 260 3.43 -9.58 -5.95
N LYS A 261 3.44 -10.26 -4.80
CA LYS A 261 4.60 -10.99 -4.27
C LYS A 261 4.83 -12.30 -5.04
N GLU A 262 3.80 -13.14 -5.19
CA GLU A 262 3.88 -14.45 -5.85
C GLU A 262 4.31 -14.36 -7.33
N THR A 263 4.01 -13.25 -7.98
CA THR A 263 4.48 -12.96 -9.35
C THR A 263 5.91 -12.45 -9.42
N GLY A 264 6.50 -11.99 -8.30
CA GLY A 264 7.81 -11.34 -8.28
C GLY A 264 7.79 -9.86 -8.69
N ILE A 265 6.62 -9.26 -8.93
CA ILE A 265 6.51 -7.83 -9.27
C ILE A 265 7.01 -6.98 -8.10
N PHE A 266 6.64 -7.34 -6.88
CA PHE A 266 7.02 -6.61 -5.67
C PHE A 266 7.82 -7.52 -4.72
N PRO A 267 9.16 -7.39 -4.68
CA PRO A 267 10.02 -8.11 -3.74
C PRO A 267 9.73 -7.69 -2.30
N VAL A 268 9.59 -8.65 -1.40
CA VAL A 268 9.43 -8.42 0.03
C VAL A 268 10.73 -8.78 0.74
N PHE A 269 11.43 -7.79 1.28
CA PHE A 269 12.77 -7.94 1.86
C PHE A 269 13.00 -6.97 3.04
N GLU A 270 14.11 -7.19 3.73
CA GLU A 270 14.72 -6.30 4.73
C GLU A 270 16.17 -6.05 4.34
N ALA A 271 16.66 -4.86 4.66
CA ALA A 271 18.05 -4.47 4.48
C ALA A 271 18.51 -3.59 5.64
N GLU A 272 19.76 -3.73 6.02
CA GLU A 272 20.42 -2.91 7.02
C GLU A 272 21.71 -2.32 6.41
N GLU A 273 21.96 -1.03 6.63
CA GLU A 273 23.16 -0.34 6.14
C GLU A 273 23.46 -0.57 4.65
N GLY A 274 22.39 -0.61 3.82
CA GLY A 274 22.49 -0.80 2.38
C GLY A 274 22.54 -2.26 1.91
N GLU A 275 22.68 -3.24 2.81
CA GLU A 275 22.79 -4.65 2.46
C GLU A 275 21.49 -5.41 2.76
N VAL A 276 21.05 -6.28 1.83
CA VAL A 276 19.87 -7.12 2.02
C VAL A 276 20.15 -8.19 3.08
N THR A 277 19.42 -8.15 4.19
CA THR A 277 19.58 -9.06 5.33
C THR A 277 18.52 -10.16 5.37
N GLY A 278 17.41 -9.99 4.69
CA GLY A 278 16.34 -10.98 4.67
C GLY A 278 15.41 -10.83 3.48
N VAL A 279 14.93 -11.93 2.94
CA VAL A 279 14.02 -11.97 1.79
C VAL A 279 12.86 -12.92 2.07
N SER A 280 11.65 -12.47 1.79
CA SER A 280 10.46 -13.33 1.86
C SER A 280 10.34 -14.15 0.57
N LYS A 281 10.61 -15.44 0.66
CA LYS A 281 10.63 -16.35 -0.49
C LYS A 281 9.22 -16.58 -1.07
N ILE A 282 9.16 -16.79 -2.38
CA ILE A 282 7.97 -17.18 -3.14
C ILE A 282 7.91 -18.72 -3.15
N ARG A 283 6.90 -19.27 -2.50
CA ARG A 283 6.68 -20.72 -2.47
C ARG A 283 6.00 -21.25 -3.74
N ARG A 284 5.15 -20.41 -4.33
CA ARG A 284 4.41 -20.72 -5.55
C ARG A 284 4.52 -19.56 -6.51
N ARG A 285 5.30 -19.72 -7.56
CA ARG A 285 5.39 -18.72 -8.62
C ARG A 285 4.12 -18.69 -9.44
N VAL A 286 3.63 -17.47 -9.72
CA VAL A 286 2.43 -17.20 -10.51
C VAL A 286 2.79 -16.28 -11.66
N ALA A 287 2.19 -16.49 -12.85
CA ALA A 287 2.39 -15.60 -13.98
C ALA A 287 1.79 -14.21 -13.70
N VAL A 288 2.41 -13.15 -14.21
CA VAL A 288 1.92 -11.77 -14.01
C VAL A 288 0.51 -11.56 -14.53
N THR A 289 0.06 -12.33 -15.52
CA THR A 289 -1.28 -12.27 -16.10
C THR A 289 -2.37 -12.48 -15.05
N GLU A 290 -2.15 -13.33 -14.05
CA GLU A 290 -3.12 -13.59 -12.97
C GLU A 290 -3.34 -12.36 -12.08
N TYR A 291 -2.30 -11.57 -11.88
CA TYR A 291 -2.38 -10.28 -11.19
C TYR A 291 -3.02 -9.19 -12.05
N LEU A 292 -2.63 -9.10 -13.32
CA LEU A 292 -3.09 -8.05 -14.23
C LEU A 292 -4.59 -8.18 -14.54
N LYS A 293 -5.10 -9.39 -14.79
CA LYS A 293 -6.51 -9.64 -15.14
C LYS A 293 -7.50 -9.18 -14.07
N LEU A 294 -7.10 -9.10 -12.82
CA LEU A 294 -7.98 -8.66 -11.72
C LEU A 294 -8.21 -7.14 -11.70
N GLN A 295 -7.54 -6.37 -12.57
CA GLN A 295 -7.47 -4.92 -12.50
C GLN A 295 -7.91 -4.29 -13.84
N ARG A 296 -8.98 -3.51 -13.81
CA ARG A 296 -9.48 -2.83 -15.03
C ARG A 296 -8.45 -1.85 -15.63
N ARG A 297 -7.50 -1.35 -14.83
CA ARG A 297 -6.40 -0.49 -15.33
C ARG A 297 -5.49 -1.19 -16.34
N TYR A 298 -5.55 -2.53 -16.45
CA TYR A 298 -4.85 -3.35 -17.45
C TYR A 298 -5.78 -4.02 -18.48
N ALA A 299 -7.09 -3.75 -18.45
CA ALA A 299 -8.05 -4.42 -19.34
C ALA A 299 -7.72 -4.27 -20.83
N HIS A 300 -7.09 -3.15 -21.22
CA HIS A 300 -6.65 -2.88 -22.59
C HIS A 300 -5.54 -3.81 -23.09
N LEU A 301 -4.84 -4.50 -22.18
CA LEU A 301 -3.84 -5.50 -22.56
C LEU A 301 -4.46 -6.85 -22.96
N PHE A 302 -5.76 -7.02 -22.72
CA PHE A 302 -6.48 -8.28 -22.95
C PHE A 302 -7.62 -8.16 -23.96
N LYS A 303 -7.96 -6.93 -24.40
CA LYS A 303 -9.09 -6.67 -25.33
C LYS A 303 -8.75 -5.50 -26.26
N PRO A 304 -9.12 -5.53 -27.56
CA PRO A 304 -9.83 -6.64 -28.25
C PRO A 304 -8.94 -7.88 -28.45
N GLU A 305 -7.64 -7.70 -28.54
CA GLU A 305 -6.62 -8.75 -28.68
C GLU A 305 -5.65 -8.68 -27.51
N VAL A 306 -5.00 -9.80 -27.20
CA VAL A 306 -4.01 -9.88 -26.11
C VAL A 306 -2.71 -9.25 -26.57
N ASN A 307 -2.25 -8.23 -25.85
CA ASN A 307 -0.95 -7.61 -26.11
C ASN A 307 0.17 -8.42 -25.47
N THR A 308 0.57 -9.49 -26.16
CA THR A 308 1.58 -10.43 -25.66
C THR A 308 2.95 -9.79 -25.44
N GLU A 309 3.34 -8.81 -26.25
CA GLU A 309 4.63 -8.11 -26.14
C GLU A 309 4.71 -7.32 -24.82
N VAL A 310 3.68 -6.52 -24.51
CA VAL A 310 3.66 -5.74 -23.26
C VAL A 310 3.60 -6.65 -22.05
N ILE A 311 2.80 -7.70 -22.09
CA ILE A 311 2.71 -8.69 -21.02
C ILE A 311 4.04 -9.40 -20.81
N ALA A 312 4.74 -9.79 -21.87
CA ALA A 312 6.08 -10.39 -21.79
C ALA A 312 7.10 -9.44 -21.16
N ARG A 313 7.05 -8.14 -21.48
CA ARG A 313 7.91 -7.13 -20.83
C ARG A 313 7.65 -7.00 -19.33
N LEU A 314 6.39 -7.05 -18.92
CA LEU A 314 6.01 -7.03 -17.49
C LEU A 314 6.49 -8.30 -16.78
N GLN A 315 6.33 -9.47 -17.41
CA GLN A 315 6.85 -10.74 -16.89
C GLN A 315 8.37 -10.71 -16.75
N ALA A 316 9.09 -10.22 -17.76
CA ALA A 316 10.54 -10.08 -17.71
C ALA A 316 11.01 -9.14 -16.58
N GLY A 317 10.20 -8.12 -16.26
CA GLY A 317 10.42 -7.26 -15.09
C GLY A 317 10.35 -8.03 -13.76
N ALA A 318 9.29 -8.81 -13.59
CA ALA A 318 9.10 -9.68 -12.43
C ALA A 318 10.23 -10.71 -12.31
N ASP A 319 10.62 -11.32 -13.42
CA ASP A 319 11.70 -12.31 -13.47
C ASP A 319 13.07 -11.72 -13.11
N ARG A 320 13.33 -10.46 -13.47
CA ARG A 320 14.53 -9.75 -13.00
C ARG A 320 14.53 -9.57 -11.48
N ASN A 321 13.40 -9.23 -10.89
CA ASN A 321 13.27 -9.12 -9.44
C ASN A 321 13.52 -10.46 -8.76
N ILE A 322 12.91 -11.54 -9.29
CA ILE A 322 13.10 -12.90 -8.79
C ILE A 322 14.59 -13.25 -8.76
N ARG A 323 15.31 -13.04 -9.86
CA ARG A 323 16.75 -13.31 -9.92
C ARG A 323 17.58 -12.39 -9.02
N ARG A 324 17.25 -11.08 -9.00
CA ARG A 324 18.02 -10.08 -8.24
C ARG A 324 17.99 -10.33 -6.75
N PHE A 325 16.84 -10.74 -6.21
CA PHE A 325 16.62 -10.94 -4.78
C PHE A 325 16.57 -12.42 -4.40
N ASP A 326 16.84 -13.32 -5.34
CA ASP A 326 16.73 -14.77 -5.11
C ASP A 326 15.41 -15.15 -4.42
N LEU A 327 14.29 -14.78 -5.05
CA LEU A 327 12.97 -14.86 -4.41
C LEU A 327 12.39 -16.26 -4.34
N LEU A 328 12.88 -17.24 -5.11
CA LEU A 328 12.30 -18.58 -5.11
C LEU A 328 12.75 -19.36 -3.88
N ALA A 329 11.83 -20.18 -3.33
CA ALA A 329 12.21 -21.16 -2.33
C ALA A 329 12.98 -22.31 -3.01
N ASP A 330 13.90 -22.92 -2.27
CA ASP A 330 14.76 -24.04 -2.74
C ASP A 330 14.01 -25.37 -2.93
N ASP A 331 12.69 -25.36 -3.14
CA ASP A 331 11.92 -26.56 -3.39
C ASP A 331 12.21 -27.09 -4.79
N GLU A 332 12.87 -28.22 -4.84
CA GLU A 332 13.07 -29.08 -6.02
C GLU A 332 11.70 -29.34 -6.68
N GLY A 333 11.45 -28.77 -7.87
CA GLY A 333 10.35 -29.20 -8.71
C GLY A 333 9.33 -28.15 -9.16
N ALA A 334 9.64 -26.87 -9.15
CA ALA A 334 8.80 -25.89 -9.86
C ALA A 334 9.01 -25.99 -11.38
N GLU A 335 8.46 -27.03 -11.99
CA GLU A 335 8.19 -27.03 -13.43
C GLU A 335 7.33 -25.80 -13.75
N PHE A 336 7.77 -24.99 -14.71
CA PHE A 336 6.91 -23.98 -15.32
C PHE A 336 5.64 -24.68 -15.81
N PRO A 337 4.42 -24.19 -15.49
CA PRO A 337 3.25 -24.66 -16.20
C PRO A 337 3.50 -24.31 -17.66
N GLY A 338 3.80 -25.37 -18.46
CA GLY A 338 3.96 -25.29 -19.88
C GLY A 338 2.76 -24.60 -20.48
N GLU A 339 2.95 -24.00 -21.64
CA GLU A 339 1.91 -23.45 -22.50
C GLU A 339 0.70 -24.36 -22.49
N ALA A 340 -0.38 -23.92 -21.85
CA ALA A 340 -1.64 -24.64 -21.90
C ALA A 340 -2.13 -24.59 -23.35
N THR A 341 -2.05 -25.74 -24.02
CA THR A 341 -2.75 -25.97 -25.28
C THR A 341 -4.23 -25.64 -25.06
N ASP A 342 -4.76 -24.79 -25.92
CA ASP A 342 -6.16 -24.45 -26.03
C ASP A 342 -7.07 -25.70 -25.99
N GLN A 343 -7.76 -25.88 -24.85
CA GLN A 343 -9.08 -26.52 -24.83
C GLN A 343 -9.98 -25.59 -24.01
N ALA A 344 -10.56 -24.63 -24.73
CA ALA A 344 -11.58 -23.73 -24.21
C ALA A 344 -12.88 -24.53 -23.99
N GLY A 345 -13.17 -24.87 -22.74
CA GLY A 345 -14.51 -25.12 -22.29
C GLY A 345 -15.22 -23.78 -22.12
N GLU A 346 -16.38 -23.62 -22.77
CA GLU A 346 -17.20 -22.41 -22.67
C GLU A 346 -17.60 -22.13 -21.21
N PRO A 347 -17.52 -20.88 -20.75
CA PRO A 347 -17.96 -20.53 -19.39
C PRO A 347 -19.51 -20.48 -19.35
N GLU A 348 -20.08 -21.25 -18.41
CA GLU A 348 -21.48 -21.12 -18.04
C GLU A 348 -21.85 -19.67 -17.71
N SER A 349 -22.93 -19.20 -18.31
CA SER A 349 -23.50 -17.88 -18.06
C SER A 349 -24.05 -17.78 -16.63
N GLY A 350 -23.30 -17.15 -15.74
CA GLY A 350 -23.82 -16.71 -14.43
C GLY A 350 -24.76 -15.51 -14.58
N PRO A 351 -25.67 -15.28 -13.60
CA PRO A 351 -26.72 -14.26 -13.70
C PRO A 351 -26.12 -12.85 -13.86
N GLY A 352 -26.70 -12.11 -14.82
CA GLY A 352 -26.23 -10.78 -15.21
C GLY A 352 -26.18 -9.79 -14.06
N MET A 353 -25.08 -9.06 -13.99
CA MET A 353 -24.93 -7.88 -13.12
C MET A 353 -25.94 -6.80 -13.53
N PRO A 354 -26.55 -6.10 -12.57
CA PRO A 354 -27.40 -4.95 -12.88
C PRO A 354 -26.58 -3.86 -13.57
N PRO A 355 -27.19 -3.08 -14.45
CA PRO A 355 -26.51 -2.00 -15.16
C PRO A 355 -26.03 -0.95 -14.15
N THR A 356 -24.79 -0.49 -14.33
CA THR A 356 -24.24 0.67 -13.62
C THR A 356 -25.13 1.88 -13.95
N PRO A 357 -25.50 2.71 -12.94
CA PRO A 357 -26.15 3.97 -13.23
C PRO A 357 -25.25 4.82 -14.13
N GLU A 358 -25.78 5.27 -15.23
CA GLU A 358 -25.17 6.32 -16.04
C GLU A 358 -24.98 7.54 -15.12
N ALA A 359 -23.74 8.06 -15.08
CA ALA A 359 -23.45 9.29 -14.37
C ALA A 359 -24.31 10.38 -15.02
N ASP A 360 -25.29 10.84 -14.27
CA ASP A 360 -26.20 11.90 -14.68
C ASP A 360 -25.45 13.11 -15.21
N ALA A 361 -25.83 13.52 -16.40
CA ALA A 361 -25.38 14.74 -17.08
C ALA A 361 -25.76 16.06 -16.32
N GLN A 362 -26.18 15.96 -15.06
CA GLN A 362 -26.59 17.10 -14.23
C GLN A 362 -25.47 17.80 -13.51
N THR A 363 -24.24 17.28 -13.48
CA THR A 363 -23.10 17.97 -12.87
C THR A 363 -22.36 18.93 -13.82
N ALA A 364 -22.73 18.97 -15.09
CA ALA A 364 -22.15 19.90 -16.07
C ALA A 364 -22.74 21.34 -16.02
N GLY A 365 -23.68 21.62 -15.13
CA GLY A 365 -24.45 22.87 -15.06
C GLY A 365 -24.00 23.90 -14.03
N MET A 366 -22.91 23.68 -13.27
CA MET A 366 -22.59 24.53 -12.11
C MET A 366 -21.27 25.32 -12.22
N LEU A 367 -20.79 25.61 -13.43
CA LEU A 367 -19.70 26.59 -13.63
C LEU A 367 -20.11 27.60 -14.73
N ARG A 368 -21.08 28.43 -14.41
CA ARG A 368 -21.32 29.66 -15.18
C ARG A 368 -20.96 30.84 -14.29
N ASP A 369 -20.28 31.84 -14.89
CA ASP A 369 -20.05 33.13 -14.20
C ASP A 369 -21.36 33.86 -14.02
N THR A 370 -21.33 34.95 -13.25
CA THR A 370 -22.49 35.77 -12.96
C THR A 370 -23.11 36.47 -14.20
N HIS A 371 -22.54 36.22 -15.38
CA HIS A 371 -22.98 36.72 -16.68
C HIS A 371 -23.34 35.62 -17.69
N GLY A 372 -23.38 34.34 -17.27
CA GLY A 372 -23.92 33.23 -18.07
C GLY A 372 -22.97 32.62 -19.09
N ASN A 373 -21.68 32.93 -19.11
CA ASN A 373 -20.70 32.36 -20.01
C ASN A 373 -20.02 31.11 -19.45
N PRO A 374 -19.77 30.05 -20.26
CA PRO A 374 -19.01 28.87 -19.81
C PRO A 374 -17.53 29.25 -19.58
N ARG A 375 -16.98 28.84 -18.45
CA ARG A 375 -15.55 28.89 -18.19
C ARG A 375 -14.89 27.54 -18.49
#